data_fd185ae8450f954e7e2ed5fcdac1978b
#
_entry.id   fd185ae8450f954e7e2ed5fcdac1978b
#
_cell.length_a   1.000
_cell.length_b   1.000
_cell.length_c   1.000
_cell.angle_alpha   90.00
_cell.angle_beta   90.00
_cell.angle_gamma   90.00
#
_symmetry.space_group_name_H-M   'P 1'
#
loop_
_entity.id
_entity.type
_entity.pdbx_description
1 polymer ?
#
loop_
_entity_poly.entity_id
_entity_poly.type
_entity_poly.pdbx_seq_one_letter_code
_entity_poly.pdbx_strand_id
1 'polypeptide(L)'
;MADQQTATGSGLSGSGNAGLLTGILLCLASMSSVQFGAAFSASAIADYGPFATTFLRLVMAASVLALIVRPPMRSYSREQWKSALALGATMAVMTLCFFAAIERIPLGLAVAIEFLGPLAVATWGLGGGWRLIWPLAAFLGVVLLSHNGDGWVGDPVGVLFACGSGIGWGTYIVLMKRTGRVFPGLEGLAMSLIVAAVAAAPFGLMRAHEAMSLKGLGTMLGLALLVPLIPYALEMIALRRMPMAAFGILMSLEPALGAL
;
A
#
# COMPACT_ATOMS: atom_id res chain seq x y z
N MET A 1 27.09 -33.05 -43.05
CA MET A 1 26.02 -32.07 -42.79
C MET A 1 25.44 -32.40 -41.44
N ALA A 2 26.08 -31.96 -40.40
CA ALA A 2 25.62 -31.97 -39.01
C ALA A 2 26.43 -30.88 -38.30
N ASP A 3 25.75 -29.98 -37.67
CA ASP A 3 26.16 -28.96 -36.70
C ASP A 3 25.63 -27.57 -37.01
N GLN A 4 24.39 -27.33 -36.53
CA GLN A 4 23.90 -25.98 -36.19
C GLN A 4 22.54 -26.10 -35.50
N GLN A 5 22.51 -26.55 -34.21
CA GLN A 5 21.37 -26.39 -33.32
C GLN A 5 21.78 -26.53 -31.85
N THR A 6 22.57 -25.60 -31.32
CA THR A 6 22.75 -25.46 -29.88
C THR A 6 23.30 -24.06 -29.56
N ALA A 7 22.47 -23.02 -29.71
CA ALA A 7 22.83 -21.69 -29.15
C ALA A 7 21.63 -20.74 -29.08
N THR A 8 20.49 -21.13 -28.49
CA THR A 8 19.37 -20.17 -28.24
C THR A 8 18.64 -20.38 -26.91
N GLY A 9 19.20 -21.15 -25.96
CA GLY A 9 18.53 -21.47 -24.69
C GLY A 9 18.90 -20.62 -23.46
N SER A 10 19.98 -19.84 -23.50
CA SER A 10 20.51 -19.19 -22.26
C SER A 10 20.15 -17.71 -22.08
N GLY A 11 19.57 -17.06 -23.08
CA GLY A 11 19.27 -15.62 -23.02
C GLY A 11 17.95 -15.25 -22.35
N LEU A 12 16.95 -16.15 -22.36
CA LEU A 12 15.60 -15.83 -21.87
C LEU A 12 15.42 -16.03 -20.35
N SER A 13 16.24 -16.87 -19.72
CA SER A 13 16.18 -17.09 -18.27
C SER A 13 16.83 -15.94 -17.47
N GLY A 14 17.84 -15.28 -18.01
CA GLY A 14 18.55 -14.19 -17.35
C GLY A 14 17.72 -12.92 -17.20
N SER A 15 16.90 -12.57 -18.18
CA SER A 15 16.07 -11.35 -18.14
C SER A 15 14.90 -11.45 -17.14
N GLY A 16 14.32 -12.64 -16.99
CA GLY A 16 13.25 -12.89 -16.02
C GLY A 16 13.73 -12.77 -14.57
N ASN A 17 14.92 -13.34 -14.28
CA ASN A 17 15.52 -13.28 -12.94
C ASN A 17 15.98 -11.87 -12.57
N ALA A 18 16.52 -11.10 -13.50
CA ALA A 18 16.93 -9.71 -13.28
C ALA A 18 15.70 -8.82 -12.98
N GLY A 19 14.57 -9.04 -13.68
CA GLY A 19 13.33 -8.33 -13.43
C GLY A 19 12.75 -8.62 -12.04
N LEU A 20 12.75 -9.89 -11.64
CA LEU A 20 12.29 -10.32 -10.32
C LEU A 20 13.16 -9.75 -9.20
N LEU A 21 14.50 -9.84 -9.33
CA LEU A 21 15.42 -9.29 -8.34
C LEU A 21 15.23 -7.77 -8.17
N THR A 22 15.11 -7.04 -9.28
CA THR A 22 14.80 -5.60 -9.23
C THR A 22 13.48 -5.35 -8.51
N GLY A 23 12.44 -6.14 -8.78
CA GLY A 23 11.16 -6.04 -8.08
C GLY A 23 11.29 -6.26 -6.58
N ILE A 24 12.07 -7.26 -6.14
CA ILE A 24 12.34 -7.53 -4.72
C ILE A 24 13.04 -6.33 -4.05
N LEU A 25 14.08 -5.79 -4.68
CA LEU A 25 14.82 -4.64 -4.14
C LEU A 25 13.91 -3.40 -4.01
N LEU A 26 13.03 -3.16 -4.98
CA LEU A 26 12.06 -2.09 -4.92
C LEU A 26 11.04 -2.27 -3.79
N CYS A 27 10.58 -3.50 -3.54
CA CYS A 27 9.71 -3.80 -2.41
C CYS A 27 10.41 -3.55 -1.07
N LEU A 28 11.65 -4.02 -0.91
CA LEU A 28 12.43 -3.77 0.31
C LEU A 28 12.65 -2.28 0.55
N ALA A 29 12.98 -1.52 -0.50
CA ALA A 29 13.12 -0.07 -0.41
C ALA A 29 11.78 0.62 -0.06
N SER A 30 10.66 0.14 -0.62
CA SER A 30 9.32 0.62 -0.27
C SER A 30 9.03 0.39 1.22
N MET A 31 9.17 -0.84 1.69
CA MET A 31 8.94 -1.18 3.10
C MET A 31 9.82 -0.36 4.05
N SER A 32 11.11 -0.19 3.73
CA SER A 32 12.01 0.66 4.52
C SER A 32 11.52 2.10 4.57
N SER A 33 11.08 2.66 3.43
CA SER A 33 10.51 4.02 3.38
C SER A 33 9.24 4.14 4.25
N VAL A 34 8.37 3.11 4.23
CA VAL A 34 7.17 3.06 5.08
C VAL A 34 7.55 3.08 6.55
N GLN A 35 8.54 2.28 6.99
CA GLN A 35 8.95 2.21 8.39
C GLN A 35 9.53 3.54 8.88
N PHE A 36 10.42 4.17 8.11
CA PHE A 36 10.91 5.52 8.42
C PHE A 36 9.77 6.54 8.44
N GLY A 37 8.88 6.50 7.45
CA GLY A 37 7.73 7.39 7.39
C GLY A 37 6.77 7.20 8.56
N ALA A 38 6.54 5.98 9.02
CA ALA A 38 5.73 5.67 10.20
C ALA A 38 6.38 6.24 11.48
N ALA A 39 7.68 6.00 11.67
CA ALA A 39 8.42 6.51 12.83
C ALA A 39 8.37 8.05 12.91
N PHE A 40 8.60 8.75 11.81
CA PHE A 40 8.54 10.21 11.76
C PHE A 40 7.10 10.77 11.79
N SER A 41 6.09 9.95 11.43
CA SER A 41 4.69 10.40 11.46
C SER A 41 4.10 10.48 12.85
N ALA A 42 4.69 9.81 13.84
CA ALA A 42 4.13 9.73 15.19
C ALA A 42 3.92 11.12 15.83
N SER A 43 4.90 12.02 15.71
CA SER A 43 4.79 13.40 16.22
C SER A 43 3.73 14.21 15.48
N ALA A 44 3.67 14.10 14.14
CA ALA A 44 2.68 14.81 13.33
C ALA A 44 1.26 14.31 13.62
N ILE A 45 1.08 13.01 13.85
CA ILE A 45 -0.20 12.43 14.26
C ILE A 45 -0.63 12.92 15.64
N ALA A 46 0.33 13.05 16.59
CA ALA A 46 0.04 13.60 17.91
C ALA A 46 -0.38 15.07 17.84
N ASP A 47 0.29 15.88 17.00
CA ASP A 47 0.04 17.30 16.87
C ASP A 47 -1.26 17.62 16.10
N TYR A 48 -1.50 16.95 14.97
CA TYR A 48 -2.55 17.32 14.02
C TYR A 48 -3.66 16.26 13.88
N GLY A 49 -3.49 15.11 14.50
CA GLY A 49 -4.38 13.96 14.39
C GLY A 49 -4.14 13.12 13.13
N PRO A 50 -4.60 11.86 13.13
CA PRO A 50 -4.32 10.90 12.05
C PRO A 50 -4.98 11.27 10.73
N PHE A 51 -6.21 11.77 10.75
CA PHE A 51 -6.96 12.09 9.53
C PHE A 51 -6.42 13.33 8.81
N ALA A 52 -6.09 14.40 9.55
CA ALA A 52 -5.51 15.61 8.96
C ALA A 52 -4.10 15.34 8.41
N THR A 53 -3.27 14.62 9.16
CA THR A 53 -1.94 14.19 8.72
C THR A 53 -2.01 13.37 7.44
N THR A 54 -2.94 12.40 7.37
CA THR A 54 -3.14 11.57 6.17
C THR A 54 -3.62 12.39 4.97
N PHE A 55 -4.61 13.25 5.17
CA PHE A 55 -5.13 14.11 4.11
C PHE A 55 -4.03 15.02 3.53
N LEU A 56 -3.28 15.71 4.39
CA LEU A 56 -2.20 16.60 3.95
C LEU A 56 -1.09 15.85 3.22
N ARG A 57 -0.69 14.67 3.70
CA ARG A 57 0.29 13.83 3.00
C ARG A 57 -0.20 13.40 1.62
N LEU A 58 -1.47 13.00 1.50
CA LEU A 58 -2.06 12.63 0.21
C LEU A 58 -2.12 13.82 -0.75
N VAL A 59 -2.52 14.99 -0.27
CA VAL A 59 -2.55 16.22 -1.08
C VAL A 59 -1.15 16.58 -1.57
N MET A 60 -0.15 16.56 -0.67
CA MET A 60 1.22 16.89 -1.04
C MET A 60 1.83 15.86 -1.99
N ALA A 61 1.64 14.57 -1.73
CA ALA A 61 2.09 13.50 -2.61
C ALA A 61 1.44 13.59 -4.00
N ALA A 62 0.12 13.83 -4.05
CA ALA A 62 -0.60 14.04 -5.29
C ALA A 62 -0.08 15.26 -6.06
N SER A 63 0.15 16.37 -5.36
CA SER A 63 0.65 17.61 -5.96
C SER A 63 2.06 17.43 -6.53
N VAL A 64 2.98 16.86 -5.74
CA VAL A 64 4.37 16.60 -6.17
C VAL A 64 4.37 15.67 -7.39
N LEU A 65 3.65 14.56 -7.32
CA LEU A 65 3.65 13.59 -8.43
C LEU A 65 2.96 14.16 -9.68
N ALA A 66 1.86 14.90 -9.52
CA ALA A 66 1.18 15.54 -10.64
C ALA A 66 2.06 16.61 -11.32
N LEU A 67 2.86 17.37 -10.56
CA LEU A 67 3.80 18.33 -11.10
C LEU A 67 4.95 17.69 -11.89
N ILE A 68 5.44 16.54 -11.40
CA ILE A 68 6.53 15.77 -12.06
C ILE A 68 6.00 15.07 -13.32
N VAL A 69 4.90 14.34 -13.21
CA VAL A 69 4.38 13.46 -14.27
C VAL A 69 3.54 14.25 -15.28
N ARG A 70 2.88 15.34 -14.85
CA ARG A 70 1.99 16.19 -15.67
C ARG A 70 0.95 15.39 -16.45
N PRO A 71 0.09 14.62 -15.75
CA PRO A 71 -0.84 13.70 -16.37
C PRO A 71 -1.81 14.42 -17.31
N PRO A 72 -1.96 13.96 -18.59
CA PRO A 72 -2.86 14.58 -19.57
C PRO A 72 -4.32 14.16 -19.31
N MET A 73 -4.93 14.67 -18.24
CA MET A 73 -6.24 14.24 -17.70
C MET A 73 -7.36 14.21 -18.76
N ARG A 74 -7.29 15.10 -19.75
CA ARG A 74 -8.33 15.21 -20.80
C ARG A 74 -8.27 14.13 -21.86
N SER A 75 -7.13 13.43 -21.98
CA SER A 75 -6.92 12.39 -23.00
C SER A 75 -7.17 10.97 -22.49
N TYR A 76 -7.46 10.80 -21.19
CA TYR A 76 -7.64 9.48 -20.61
C TYR A 76 -8.95 8.82 -21.01
N SER A 77 -8.85 7.53 -21.33
CA SER A 77 -9.98 6.68 -21.63
C SER A 77 -10.87 6.43 -20.39
N ARG A 78 -12.09 5.97 -20.64
CA ARG A 78 -12.99 5.56 -19.53
C ARG A 78 -12.39 4.45 -18.66
N GLU A 79 -11.59 3.55 -19.23
CA GLU A 79 -10.93 2.49 -18.47
C GLU A 79 -9.84 3.05 -17.56
N GLN A 80 -9.05 3.99 -18.05
CA GLN A 80 -8.03 4.67 -17.25
C GLN A 80 -8.68 5.42 -16.07
N TRP A 81 -9.73 6.19 -16.31
CA TRP A 81 -10.47 6.86 -15.25
C TRP A 81 -11.05 5.88 -14.21
N LYS A 82 -11.69 4.79 -14.65
CA LYS A 82 -12.21 3.76 -13.73
C LYS A 82 -11.10 3.14 -12.89
N SER A 83 -9.94 2.87 -13.49
CA SER A 83 -8.80 2.29 -12.79
C SER A 83 -8.23 3.25 -11.75
N ALA A 84 -8.04 4.53 -12.09
CA ALA A 84 -7.54 5.55 -11.17
C ALA A 84 -8.53 5.85 -10.03
N LEU A 85 -9.83 5.93 -10.33
CA LEU A 85 -10.88 6.13 -9.33
C LEU A 85 -10.95 4.95 -8.36
N ALA A 86 -10.94 3.71 -8.87
CA ALA A 86 -10.99 2.52 -8.03
C ALA A 86 -9.76 2.43 -7.12
N LEU A 87 -8.56 2.63 -7.65
CA LEU A 87 -7.33 2.58 -6.87
C LEU A 87 -7.29 3.71 -5.82
N GLY A 88 -7.60 4.95 -6.21
CA GLY A 88 -7.57 6.09 -5.29
C GLY A 88 -8.61 5.99 -4.18
N ALA A 89 -9.84 5.55 -4.51
CA ALA A 89 -10.86 5.29 -3.51
C ALA A 89 -10.44 4.18 -2.54
N THR A 90 -9.86 3.09 -3.06
CA THR A 90 -9.34 1.99 -2.23
C THR A 90 -8.22 2.48 -1.29
N MET A 91 -7.29 3.30 -1.77
CA MET A 91 -6.24 3.90 -0.95
C MET A 91 -6.81 4.74 0.20
N ALA A 92 -7.82 5.56 -0.09
CA ALA A 92 -8.46 6.39 0.94
C ALA A 92 -9.20 5.52 1.96
N VAL A 93 -10.05 4.60 1.51
CA VAL A 93 -10.84 3.73 2.40
C VAL A 93 -9.94 2.85 3.27
N MET A 94 -8.93 2.22 2.68
CA MET A 94 -7.95 1.41 3.40
C MET A 94 -7.32 2.20 4.54
N THR A 95 -6.77 3.37 4.24
CA THR A 95 -6.08 4.21 5.23
C THR A 95 -7.04 4.74 6.31
N LEU A 96 -8.23 5.20 5.92
CA LEU A 96 -9.23 5.68 6.89
C LEU A 96 -9.72 4.54 7.81
N CYS A 97 -9.96 3.35 7.27
CA CYS A 97 -10.30 2.17 8.05
C CYS A 97 -9.18 1.80 9.03
N PHE A 98 -7.92 1.84 8.59
CA PHE A 98 -6.78 1.57 9.47
C PHE A 98 -6.74 2.51 10.66
N PHE A 99 -6.84 3.82 10.44
CA PHE A 99 -6.85 4.79 11.54
C PHE A 99 -8.06 4.65 12.44
N ALA A 100 -9.25 4.39 11.90
CA ALA A 100 -10.44 4.12 12.69
C ALA A 100 -10.32 2.82 13.53
N ALA A 101 -9.56 1.83 13.04
CA ALA A 101 -9.25 0.61 13.78
C ALA A 101 -8.33 0.89 14.97
N ILE A 102 -7.19 1.55 14.75
CA ILE A 102 -6.18 1.78 15.81
C ILE A 102 -6.64 2.75 16.91
N GLU A 103 -7.70 3.54 16.66
CA GLU A 103 -8.37 4.31 17.71
C GLU A 103 -9.17 3.43 18.68
N ARG A 104 -9.47 2.17 18.32
CA ARG A 104 -10.40 1.27 19.05
C ARG A 104 -9.75 -0.02 19.52
N ILE A 105 -8.73 -0.50 18.81
CA ILE A 105 -8.03 -1.75 19.12
C ILE A 105 -6.51 -1.52 19.16
N PRO A 106 -5.75 -2.35 19.89
CA PRO A 106 -4.30 -2.25 19.92
C PRO A 106 -3.69 -2.28 18.52
N LEU A 107 -2.67 -1.43 18.28
CA LEU A 107 -2.00 -1.30 16.98
C LEU A 107 -1.52 -2.66 16.44
N GLY A 108 -0.92 -3.49 17.29
CA GLY A 108 -0.44 -4.83 16.88
C GLY A 108 -1.55 -5.74 16.36
N LEU A 109 -2.75 -5.67 16.95
CA LEU A 109 -3.91 -6.43 16.49
C LEU A 109 -4.44 -5.87 15.15
N ALA A 110 -4.54 -4.54 15.02
CA ALA A 110 -4.97 -3.92 13.77
C ALA A 110 -4.04 -4.28 12.61
N VAL A 111 -2.73 -4.19 12.82
CA VAL A 111 -1.70 -4.55 11.86
C VAL A 111 -1.77 -6.04 11.50
N ALA A 112 -1.91 -6.94 12.49
CA ALA A 112 -2.01 -8.37 12.23
C ALA A 112 -3.23 -8.73 11.36
N ILE A 113 -4.37 -8.07 11.58
CA ILE A 113 -5.58 -8.26 10.76
C ILE A 113 -5.35 -7.69 9.35
N GLU A 114 -4.77 -6.51 9.24
CA GLU A 114 -4.51 -5.85 7.96
C GLU A 114 -3.62 -6.70 7.04
N PHE A 115 -2.59 -7.36 7.59
CA PHE A 115 -1.67 -8.22 6.85
C PHE A 115 -2.32 -9.48 6.25
N LEU A 116 -3.52 -9.86 6.69
CA LEU A 116 -4.30 -10.92 6.04
C LEU A 116 -4.63 -10.58 4.58
N GLY A 117 -4.71 -9.28 4.22
CA GLY A 117 -4.96 -8.83 2.86
C GLY A 117 -3.86 -9.24 1.86
N PRO A 118 -2.61 -8.80 2.01
CA PRO A 118 -1.48 -9.25 1.18
C PRO A 118 -1.30 -10.76 1.17
N LEU A 119 -1.48 -11.42 2.30
CA LEU A 119 -1.39 -12.88 2.42
C LEU A 119 -2.47 -13.60 1.61
N ALA A 120 -3.70 -13.09 1.60
CA ALA A 120 -4.79 -13.59 0.77
C ALA A 120 -4.47 -13.45 -0.73
N VAL A 121 -3.92 -12.29 -1.15
CA VAL A 121 -3.50 -12.09 -2.54
C VAL A 121 -2.36 -13.03 -2.92
N ALA A 122 -1.40 -13.28 -2.02
CA ALA A 122 -0.32 -14.21 -2.25
C ALA A 122 -0.84 -15.63 -2.50
N THR A 123 -1.73 -16.11 -1.65
CA THR A 123 -2.32 -17.46 -1.77
C THR A 123 -3.21 -17.62 -2.99
N TRP A 124 -4.03 -16.61 -3.31
CA TRP A 124 -4.83 -16.61 -4.52
C TRP A 124 -3.94 -16.67 -5.77
N GLY A 125 -2.91 -15.86 -5.83
CA GLY A 125 -1.96 -15.82 -6.95
C GLY A 125 -1.16 -17.13 -7.15
N LEU A 126 -1.08 -17.98 -6.12
CA LEU A 126 -0.46 -19.31 -6.17
C LEU A 126 -1.45 -20.43 -6.54
N GLY A 127 -2.69 -20.11 -6.90
CA GLY A 127 -3.70 -21.09 -7.34
C GLY A 127 -4.63 -21.59 -6.23
N GLY A 128 -4.59 -21.02 -5.02
CA GLY A 128 -5.49 -21.38 -3.92
C GLY A 128 -5.33 -22.83 -3.44
N GLY A 129 -6.47 -23.50 -3.22
CA GLY A 129 -6.48 -24.89 -2.76
C GLY A 129 -5.99 -25.04 -1.33
N TRP A 130 -5.18 -26.09 -1.04
CA TRP A 130 -4.67 -26.38 0.30
C TRP A 130 -3.80 -25.23 0.87
N ARG A 131 -3.27 -24.34 0.02
CA ARG A 131 -2.46 -23.18 0.42
C ARG A 131 -3.26 -22.13 1.19
N LEU A 132 -4.60 -22.16 1.14
CA LEU A 132 -5.46 -21.34 1.99
C LEU A 132 -5.30 -21.65 3.50
N ILE A 133 -4.64 -22.75 3.85
CA ILE A 133 -4.30 -23.04 5.25
C ILE A 133 -3.43 -21.94 5.87
N TRP A 134 -2.58 -21.25 5.10
CA TRP A 134 -1.69 -20.21 5.62
C TRP A 134 -2.43 -18.94 6.06
N PRO A 135 -3.33 -18.35 5.25
CA PRO A 135 -4.18 -17.26 5.73
C PRO A 135 -5.10 -17.68 6.88
N LEU A 136 -5.62 -18.93 6.86
CA LEU A 136 -6.45 -19.44 7.95
C LEU A 136 -5.63 -19.58 9.23
N ALA A 137 -4.41 -20.09 9.16
CA ALA A 137 -3.51 -20.18 10.32
C ALA A 137 -3.14 -18.79 10.86
N ALA A 138 -2.86 -17.83 9.98
CA ALA A 138 -2.62 -16.44 10.36
C ALA A 138 -3.86 -15.81 11.00
N PHE A 139 -5.05 -16.02 10.44
CA PHE A 139 -6.31 -15.57 11.02
C PHE A 139 -6.54 -16.18 12.41
N LEU A 140 -6.30 -17.48 12.57
CA LEU A 140 -6.41 -18.15 13.87
C LEU A 140 -5.41 -17.55 14.88
N GLY A 141 -4.18 -17.26 14.45
CA GLY A 141 -3.20 -16.56 15.28
C GLY A 141 -3.68 -15.18 15.73
N VAL A 142 -4.32 -14.43 14.84
CA VAL A 142 -4.93 -13.13 15.17
C VAL A 142 -6.06 -13.31 16.20
N VAL A 143 -6.93 -14.29 16.02
CA VAL A 143 -8.02 -14.61 16.96
C VAL A 143 -7.45 -14.97 18.34
N LEU A 144 -6.40 -15.78 18.39
CA LEU A 144 -5.74 -16.15 19.65
C LEU A 144 -5.08 -14.94 20.33
N LEU A 145 -4.43 -14.05 19.56
CA LEU A 145 -3.87 -12.81 20.08
C LEU A 145 -4.92 -11.82 20.58
N SER A 146 -6.15 -11.93 20.06
CA SER A 146 -7.27 -11.09 20.48
C SER A 146 -7.88 -11.55 21.82
N HIS A 147 -7.40 -12.65 22.38
CA HIS A 147 -7.87 -13.24 23.64
C HIS A 147 -6.77 -13.13 24.69
N ASN A 148 -6.93 -12.23 25.65
CA ASN A 148 -6.16 -12.25 26.90
C ASN A 148 -7.00 -12.97 27.95
N GLY A 149 -6.37 -13.54 28.98
CA GLY A 149 -7.03 -14.32 30.02
C GLY A 149 -8.28 -13.70 30.68
N ASP A 150 -8.50 -12.40 30.49
CA ASP A 150 -9.65 -11.63 30.99
C ASP A 150 -10.76 -11.39 29.93
N GLY A 151 -10.60 -11.90 28.69
CA GLY A 151 -11.61 -11.77 27.62
C GLY A 151 -11.09 -11.23 26.30
N TRP A 152 -11.99 -10.75 25.45
CA TRP A 152 -11.66 -10.13 24.16
C TRP A 152 -10.93 -8.80 24.35
N VAL A 153 -9.75 -8.69 23.76
CA VAL A 153 -8.99 -7.43 23.69
C VAL A 153 -9.39 -6.70 22.42
N GLY A 154 -10.43 -5.90 22.49
CA GLY A 154 -10.77 -5.04 21.37
C GLY A 154 -12.26 -4.82 21.16
N ASP A 155 -12.58 -3.63 20.69
CA ASP A 155 -13.92 -3.26 20.25
C ASP A 155 -14.23 -3.98 18.92
N PRO A 156 -15.38 -4.67 18.79
CA PRO A 156 -15.81 -5.32 17.54
C PRO A 156 -15.85 -4.39 16.34
N VAL A 157 -16.17 -3.11 16.55
CA VAL A 157 -16.16 -2.09 15.48
C VAL A 157 -14.74 -1.82 15.02
N GLY A 158 -13.77 -1.77 15.93
CA GLY A 158 -12.35 -1.64 15.60
C GLY A 158 -11.83 -2.83 14.78
N VAL A 159 -12.23 -4.04 15.13
CA VAL A 159 -11.90 -5.26 14.35
C VAL A 159 -12.53 -5.20 12.96
N LEU A 160 -13.77 -4.74 12.82
CA LEU A 160 -14.44 -4.58 11.53
C LEU A 160 -13.68 -3.57 10.63
N PHE A 161 -13.23 -2.45 11.20
CA PHE A 161 -12.41 -1.49 10.47
C PHE A 161 -11.05 -2.08 10.06
N ALA A 162 -10.39 -2.85 10.94
CA ALA A 162 -9.14 -3.53 10.59
C ALA A 162 -9.34 -4.54 9.44
N CYS A 163 -10.43 -5.30 9.45
CA CYS A 163 -10.81 -6.18 8.34
C CYS A 163 -11.05 -5.39 7.04
N GLY A 164 -11.73 -4.23 7.15
CA GLY A 164 -11.93 -3.31 6.03
C GLY A 164 -10.59 -2.82 5.44
N SER A 165 -9.63 -2.49 6.30
CA SER A 165 -8.28 -2.11 5.88
C SER A 165 -7.55 -3.26 5.19
N GLY A 166 -7.58 -4.47 5.75
CA GLY A 166 -6.95 -5.65 5.15
C GLY A 166 -7.54 -6.00 3.78
N ILE A 167 -8.87 -6.00 3.63
CA ILE A 167 -9.54 -6.17 2.33
C ILE A 167 -9.12 -5.05 1.37
N GLY A 168 -9.06 -3.82 1.87
CA GLY A 168 -8.58 -2.67 1.13
C GLY A 168 -7.15 -2.87 0.62
N TRP A 169 -6.24 -3.34 1.46
CA TRP A 169 -4.84 -3.57 1.06
C TRP A 169 -4.71 -4.69 0.02
N GLY A 170 -5.40 -5.82 0.20
CA GLY A 170 -5.46 -6.86 -0.83
C GLY A 170 -5.99 -6.34 -2.17
N THR A 171 -7.09 -5.56 -2.13
CA THR A 171 -7.68 -4.91 -3.31
C THR A 171 -6.71 -3.90 -3.94
N TYR A 172 -6.01 -3.11 -3.12
CA TYR A 172 -4.98 -2.17 -3.55
C TYR A 172 -3.89 -2.85 -4.38
N ILE A 173 -3.37 -4.00 -3.95
CA ILE A 173 -2.32 -4.75 -4.69
C ILE A 173 -2.83 -5.12 -6.09
N VAL A 174 -4.06 -5.62 -6.19
CA VAL A 174 -4.66 -6.01 -7.47
C VAL A 174 -4.88 -4.79 -8.37
N LEU A 175 -5.45 -3.72 -7.82
CA LEU A 175 -5.74 -2.49 -8.57
C LEU A 175 -4.46 -1.74 -8.94
N MET A 176 -3.44 -1.73 -8.08
CA MET A 176 -2.15 -1.12 -8.36
C MET A 176 -1.49 -1.80 -9.57
N LYS A 177 -1.50 -3.13 -9.62
CA LYS A 177 -1.00 -3.87 -10.78
C LYS A 177 -1.80 -3.57 -12.05
N ARG A 178 -3.14 -3.52 -11.94
CA ARG A 178 -4.02 -3.18 -13.08
C ARG A 178 -3.72 -1.76 -13.57
N THR A 179 -3.70 -0.79 -12.69
CA THR A 179 -3.41 0.62 -13.01
C THR A 179 -2.04 0.77 -13.64
N GLY A 180 -1.03 0.05 -13.13
CA GLY A 180 0.30 0.03 -13.70
C GLY A 180 0.38 -0.54 -15.12
N ARG A 181 -0.61 -1.34 -15.57
CA ARG A 181 -0.70 -1.85 -16.95
C ARG A 181 -1.45 -0.91 -17.89
N VAL A 182 -2.47 -0.20 -17.36
CA VAL A 182 -3.37 0.65 -18.15
C VAL A 182 -2.78 2.03 -18.38
N PHE A 183 -1.89 2.50 -17.49
CA PHE A 183 -1.23 3.79 -17.60
C PHE A 183 0.27 3.66 -17.92
N PRO A 184 0.84 4.58 -18.70
CA PRO A 184 2.28 4.69 -18.84
C PRO A 184 2.90 5.29 -17.57
N GLY A 185 4.17 4.98 -17.30
CA GLY A 185 4.93 5.57 -16.19
C GLY A 185 4.18 5.55 -14.86
N LEU A 186 4.12 6.67 -14.19
CA LEU A 186 3.44 6.86 -12.90
C LEU A 186 2.15 7.71 -13.02
N GLU A 187 1.64 7.93 -14.23
CA GLU A 187 0.43 8.74 -14.45
C GLU A 187 -0.78 8.18 -13.68
N GLY A 188 -0.95 6.86 -13.71
CA GLY A 188 -2.03 6.19 -12.98
C GLY A 188 -1.93 6.38 -11.47
N LEU A 189 -0.72 6.37 -10.92
CA LEU A 189 -0.50 6.65 -9.50
C LEU A 189 -0.82 8.12 -9.17
N ALA A 190 -0.38 9.07 -10.01
CA ALA A 190 -0.68 10.49 -9.81
C ALA A 190 -2.19 10.74 -9.77
N MET A 191 -2.93 10.16 -10.72
CA MET A 191 -4.39 10.26 -10.76
C MET A 191 -5.05 9.60 -9.54
N SER A 192 -4.57 8.44 -9.12
CA SER A 192 -5.11 7.73 -7.95
C SER A 192 -4.84 8.49 -6.65
N LEU A 193 -3.67 9.11 -6.50
CA LEU A 193 -3.36 9.96 -5.33
C LEU A 193 -4.25 11.20 -5.28
N ILE A 194 -4.56 11.84 -6.42
CA ILE A 194 -5.51 12.95 -6.49
C ILE A 194 -6.88 12.47 -6.00
N VAL A 195 -7.36 11.33 -6.49
CA VAL A 195 -8.65 10.77 -6.05
C VAL A 195 -8.62 10.43 -4.57
N ALA A 196 -7.55 9.83 -4.07
CA ALA A 196 -7.40 9.50 -2.65
C ALA A 196 -7.41 10.76 -1.77
N ALA A 197 -6.73 11.83 -2.19
CA ALA A 197 -6.73 13.11 -1.49
C ALA A 197 -8.14 13.73 -1.43
N VAL A 198 -8.87 13.72 -2.55
CA VAL A 198 -10.26 14.20 -2.60
C VAL A 198 -11.18 13.36 -1.71
N ALA A 199 -11.04 12.03 -1.73
CA ALA A 199 -11.84 11.13 -0.90
C ALA A 199 -11.53 11.26 0.60
N ALA A 200 -10.29 11.60 0.98
CA ALA A 200 -9.88 11.82 2.37
C ALA A 200 -10.25 13.24 2.87
N ALA A 201 -10.53 14.19 1.98
CA ALA A 201 -10.80 15.59 2.33
C ALA A 201 -11.89 15.78 3.40
N PRO A 202 -13.06 15.11 3.34
CA PRO A 202 -14.11 15.29 4.35
C PRO A 202 -13.66 14.98 5.78
N PHE A 203 -12.69 14.08 5.94
CA PHE A 203 -12.20 13.60 7.24
C PHE A 203 -11.02 14.41 7.76
N GLY A 204 -10.15 14.91 6.87
CA GLY A 204 -8.90 15.56 7.25
C GLY A 204 -8.94 17.09 7.19
N LEU A 205 -9.84 17.68 6.41
CA LEU A 205 -9.85 19.11 6.13
C LEU A 205 -10.13 19.96 7.38
N MET A 206 -10.94 19.44 8.31
CA MET A 206 -11.36 20.18 9.52
C MET A 206 -10.17 20.64 10.37
N ARG A 207 -9.14 19.80 10.51
CA ARG A 207 -7.93 20.11 11.30
C ARG A 207 -6.71 20.44 10.44
N ALA A 208 -6.82 20.43 9.13
CA ALA A 208 -5.70 20.70 8.22
C ALA A 208 -5.09 22.10 8.41
N HIS A 209 -5.90 23.06 8.85
CA HIS A 209 -5.44 24.44 9.11
C HIS A 209 -4.40 24.50 10.25
N GLU A 210 -4.37 23.57 11.20
CA GLU A 210 -3.41 23.52 12.30
C GLU A 210 -1.97 23.30 11.80
N ALA A 211 -1.80 22.67 10.65
CA ALA A 211 -0.48 22.39 10.03
C ALA A 211 -0.04 23.44 8.99
N MET A 212 -0.74 24.56 8.85
CA MET A 212 -0.45 25.58 7.81
C MET A 212 0.76 26.46 8.11
N SER A 213 1.51 26.21 9.19
CA SER A 213 2.80 26.85 9.44
C SER A 213 3.87 26.35 8.45
N LEU A 214 4.89 27.15 8.17
CA LEU A 214 6.00 26.76 7.29
C LEU A 214 6.69 25.47 7.78
N LYS A 215 6.84 25.30 9.07
CA LYS A 215 7.37 24.08 9.70
C LYS A 215 6.41 22.91 9.47
N GLY A 216 5.12 23.09 9.71
CA GLY A 216 4.10 22.06 9.51
C GLY A 216 4.02 21.59 8.06
N LEU A 217 3.98 22.53 7.11
CA LEU A 217 3.98 22.21 5.68
C LEU A 217 5.27 21.48 5.25
N GLY A 218 6.44 21.90 5.75
CA GLY A 218 7.71 21.20 5.50
C GLY A 218 7.71 19.79 6.06
N THR A 219 7.20 19.59 7.28
CA THR A 219 7.04 18.25 7.88
C THR A 219 6.10 17.38 7.05
N MET A 220 4.93 17.92 6.67
CA MET A 220 3.96 17.17 5.85
C MET A 220 4.51 16.80 4.48
N LEU A 221 5.30 17.69 3.86
CA LEU A 221 5.96 17.38 2.58
C LEU A 221 6.99 16.26 2.74
N GLY A 222 7.84 16.32 3.75
CA GLY A 222 8.81 15.26 4.05
C GLY A 222 8.12 13.92 4.30
N LEU A 223 7.06 13.92 5.10
CA LEU A 223 6.25 12.73 5.36
C LEU A 223 5.53 12.23 4.11
N ALA A 224 5.02 13.10 3.26
CA ALA A 224 4.37 12.73 2.00
C ALA A 224 5.32 12.04 1.02
N LEU A 225 6.60 12.43 1.02
CA LEU A 225 7.62 11.76 0.22
C LEU A 225 7.89 10.35 0.77
N LEU A 226 8.10 10.21 2.08
CA LEU A 226 8.38 8.93 2.70
C LEU A 226 7.18 7.99 2.67
N VAL A 227 5.97 8.50 2.90
CA VAL A 227 4.69 7.78 2.84
C VAL A 227 3.58 8.76 2.46
N PRO A 228 2.92 8.65 1.32
CA PRO A 228 2.84 7.48 0.45
C PRO A 228 3.66 7.53 -0.84
N LEU A 229 4.32 8.65 -1.19
CA LEU A 229 4.79 8.87 -2.56
C LEU A 229 5.84 7.85 -3.01
N ILE A 230 6.96 7.75 -2.28
CA ILE A 230 8.06 6.85 -2.64
C ILE A 230 7.60 5.39 -2.59
N PRO A 231 6.97 4.89 -1.51
CA PRO A 231 6.51 3.52 -1.46
C PRO A 231 5.59 3.15 -2.62
N TYR A 232 4.54 3.91 -2.85
CA TYR A 232 3.58 3.59 -3.89
C TYR A 232 4.17 3.65 -5.31
N ALA A 233 5.13 4.55 -5.54
CA ALA A 233 5.86 4.59 -6.80
C ALA A 233 6.73 3.33 -6.99
N LEU A 234 7.46 2.93 -5.96
CA LEU A 234 8.30 1.73 -5.97
C LEU A 234 7.46 0.46 -6.13
N GLU A 235 6.34 0.37 -5.42
CA GLU A 235 5.41 -0.77 -5.50
C GLU A 235 4.75 -0.89 -6.88
N MET A 236 4.33 0.22 -7.48
CA MET A 236 3.80 0.20 -8.85
C MET A 236 4.84 -0.31 -9.84
N ILE A 237 6.10 0.12 -9.71
CA ILE A 237 7.20 -0.33 -10.56
C ILE A 237 7.51 -1.82 -10.29
N ALA A 238 7.54 -2.23 -9.03
CA ALA A 238 7.76 -3.62 -8.63
C ALA A 238 6.68 -4.56 -9.18
N LEU A 239 5.40 -4.19 -9.03
CA LEU A 239 4.25 -4.97 -9.53
C LEU A 239 4.21 -5.12 -11.05
N ARG A 240 4.88 -4.23 -11.79
CA ARG A 240 5.08 -4.41 -13.24
C ARG A 240 6.10 -5.49 -13.57
N ARG A 241 7.04 -5.77 -12.65
CA ARG A 241 8.20 -6.64 -12.85
C ARG A 241 8.06 -8.01 -12.20
N MET A 242 7.11 -8.17 -11.26
CA MET A 242 6.92 -9.42 -10.53
C MET A 242 5.45 -9.86 -10.47
N PRO A 243 5.19 -11.15 -10.21
CA PRO A 243 3.85 -11.66 -9.93
C PRO A 243 3.28 -11.06 -8.63
N MET A 244 1.94 -10.88 -8.56
CA MET A 244 1.24 -10.41 -7.36
C MET A 244 1.49 -11.32 -6.15
N ALA A 245 1.58 -12.64 -6.37
CA ALA A 245 1.87 -13.60 -5.30
C ALA A 245 3.22 -13.34 -4.64
N ALA A 246 4.28 -13.11 -5.43
CA ALA A 246 5.60 -12.79 -4.90
C ALA A 246 5.59 -11.45 -4.16
N PHE A 247 4.88 -10.45 -4.70
CA PHE A 247 4.70 -9.16 -4.04
C PHE A 247 3.98 -9.30 -2.69
N GLY A 248 2.86 -10.04 -2.65
CA GLY A 248 2.10 -10.25 -1.42
C GLY A 248 2.90 -10.99 -0.34
N ILE A 249 3.73 -11.98 -0.73
CA ILE A 249 4.64 -12.67 0.20
C ILE A 249 5.68 -11.69 0.77
N LEU A 250 6.28 -10.83 -0.08
CA LEU A 250 7.24 -9.84 0.38
C LEU A 250 6.60 -8.82 1.33
N MET A 251 5.40 -8.32 0.99
CA MET A 251 4.69 -7.39 1.86
C MET A 251 4.37 -7.98 3.23
N SER A 252 4.14 -9.29 3.33
CA SER A 252 3.92 -9.95 4.62
C SER A 252 5.16 -10.00 5.53
N LEU A 253 6.36 -9.63 5.02
CA LEU A 253 7.58 -9.47 5.81
C LEU A 253 7.73 -8.07 6.43
N GLU A 254 6.85 -7.13 6.08
CA GLU A 254 6.92 -5.74 6.56
C GLU A 254 6.96 -5.61 8.09
N PRO A 255 6.15 -6.38 8.89
CA PRO A 255 6.24 -6.33 10.34
C PRO A 255 7.62 -6.75 10.87
N ALA A 256 8.27 -7.71 10.22
CA ALA A 256 9.60 -8.16 10.60
C ALA A 256 10.66 -7.08 10.37
N LEU A 257 10.51 -6.29 9.30
CA LEU A 257 11.38 -5.15 9.02
C LEU A 257 11.13 -3.98 9.99
N GLY A 258 9.90 -3.80 10.43
CA GLY A 258 9.56 -2.78 11.43
C GLY A 258 10.05 -3.09 12.84
N ALA A 259 10.41 -4.34 13.12
CA ALA A 259 10.95 -4.78 14.41
C ALA A 259 12.48 -4.65 14.51
N LEU A 260 13.18 -4.37 13.40
CA LEU A 260 14.64 -4.15 13.32
C LEU A 260 15.00 -2.70 13.57
#